data_f51975d1f95d446723f1079b0a78252b
#
_entry.id   f51975d1f95d446723f1079b0a78252b
#
_cell.length_a   1.000
_cell.length_b   1.000
_cell.length_c   1.000
_cell.angle_alpha   90.00
_cell.angle_beta   90.00
_cell.angle_gamma   90.00
#
_symmetry.space_group_name_H-M   'P 1'
#
loop_
_entity.id
_entity.type
_entity.pdbx_description
1 polymer ?
#
loop_
_entity_poly.entity_id
_entity_poly.type
_entity_poly.pdbx_seq_one_letter_code
_entity_poly.pdbx_strand_id
1 'polypeptide(L)'
;MSTHSSTHGTPMRIPMTEYLEIDLDAERWRCRRCGHDLGPARGNYKEGTLVYDRDPTEIHRPLIDPGRYEFTFAPDPAWCRILEFYCPGCGTQIEAEYLPPGHPPTYDMQIDVDALKAQWAARPPGTVIPLGRDVTAEPLRVSGSNQ
;
A
#
# COMPACT_ATOMS: atom_id res chain seq x y z
N MET A 1 -10.05 -27.30 -37.75
CA MET A 1 -8.99 -26.69 -36.91
C MET A 1 -9.47 -25.30 -36.52
N SER A 2 -10.08 -25.20 -35.33
CA SER A 2 -10.57 -23.92 -34.82
C SER A 2 -9.49 -23.31 -33.94
N THR A 3 -8.89 -22.24 -34.40
CA THR A 3 -7.95 -21.41 -33.62
C THR A 3 -8.76 -20.56 -32.65
N HIS A 4 -8.83 -20.94 -31.40
CA HIS A 4 -9.30 -20.04 -30.34
C HIS A 4 -8.23 -18.98 -30.09
N SER A 5 -8.45 -17.81 -30.68
CA SER A 5 -7.73 -16.60 -30.34
C SER A 5 -8.23 -16.14 -28.98
N SER A 6 -7.50 -16.48 -27.92
CA SER A 6 -7.73 -15.94 -26.59
C SER A 6 -7.25 -14.47 -26.61
N THR A 7 -8.16 -13.54 -26.78
CA THR A 7 -7.92 -12.12 -26.48
C THR A 7 -7.79 -12.01 -24.97
N HIS A 8 -6.59 -12.24 -24.44
CA HIS A 8 -6.27 -11.84 -23.07
C HIS A 8 -6.24 -10.30 -23.04
N GLY A 9 -7.36 -9.70 -22.68
CA GLY A 9 -7.38 -8.28 -22.32
C GLY A 9 -6.32 -8.00 -21.25
N THR A 10 -5.74 -6.80 -21.26
CA THR A 10 -4.80 -6.37 -20.20
C THR A 10 -5.46 -6.56 -18.84
N PRO A 11 -4.82 -7.26 -17.89
CA PRO A 11 -5.38 -7.47 -16.57
C PRO A 11 -5.81 -6.14 -15.94
N MET A 12 -7.03 -6.10 -15.39
CA MET A 12 -7.56 -4.88 -14.78
C MET A 12 -6.99 -4.73 -13.37
N ARG A 13 -5.82 -4.10 -13.27
CA ARG A 13 -5.09 -3.88 -12.02
C ARG A 13 -5.17 -2.43 -11.61
N ILE A 14 -5.60 -2.21 -10.36
CA ILE A 14 -5.73 -0.88 -9.78
C ILE A 14 -4.67 -0.70 -8.70
N PRO A 15 -3.75 0.28 -8.86
CA PRO A 15 -2.83 0.65 -7.81
C PRO A 15 -3.61 1.23 -6.61
N MET A 16 -3.36 0.70 -5.42
CA MET A 16 -3.96 1.18 -4.17
C MET A 16 -2.95 1.97 -3.34
N THR A 17 -1.72 1.49 -3.28
CA THR A 17 -0.58 2.19 -2.69
C THR A 17 0.64 2.06 -3.61
N GLU A 18 1.80 2.50 -3.15
CA GLU A 18 3.05 2.35 -3.91
C GLU A 18 3.36 0.88 -4.23
N TYR A 19 3.09 -0.05 -3.31
CA TYR A 19 3.44 -1.46 -3.43
C TYR A 19 2.27 -2.43 -3.43
N LEU A 20 1.04 -1.93 -3.35
CA LEU A 20 -0.17 -2.74 -3.28
C LEU A 20 -1.11 -2.42 -4.43
N GLU A 21 -1.63 -3.44 -5.08
CA GLU A 21 -2.64 -3.33 -6.14
C GLU A 21 -3.76 -4.35 -5.98
N ILE A 22 -4.93 -4.06 -6.54
CA ILE A 22 -6.01 -5.02 -6.72
C ILE A 22 -6.07 -5.47 -8.17
N ASP A 23 -6.05 -6.78 -8.37
CA ASP A 23 -6.42 -7.44 -9.62
C ASP A 23 -7.94 -7.66 -9.59
N LEU A 24 -8.68 -6.81 -10.31
CA LEU A 24 -10.15 -6.86 -10.31
C LEU A 24 -10.71 -8.08 -11.04
N ASP A 25 -9.99 -8.61 -12.03
CA ASP A 25 -10.45 -9.79 -12.77
C ASP A 25 -10.37 -11.04 -11.89
N ALA A 26 -9.26 -11.18 -11.16
CA ALA A 26 -9.05 -12.29 -10.24
C ALA A 26 -9.62 -12.05 -8.84
N GLU A 27 -10.03 -10.82 -8.51
CA GLU A 27 -10.42 -10.36 -7.17
C GLU A 27 -9.37 -10.68 -6.11
N ARG A 28 -8.11 -10.31 -6.40
CA ARG A 28 -6.96 -10.60 -5.54
C ARG A 28 -6.15 -9.36 -5.22
N TRP A 29 -5.67 -9.26 -4.00
CA TRP A 29 -4.59 -8.37 -3.63
C TRP A 29 -3.27 -8.87 -4.18
N ARG A 30 -2.45 -7.96 -4.73
CA ARG A 30 -1.13 -8.30 -5.27
C ARG A 30 -0.07 -7.28 -4.89
N CYS A 31 1.15 -7.79 -4.72
CA CYS A 31 2.34 -6.95 -4.63
C CYS A 31 2.61 -6.30 -6.00
N ARG A 32 2.67 -4.98 -6.07
CA ARG A 32 2.95 -4.26 -7.33
C ARG A 32 4.35 -4.51 -7.86
N ARG A 33 5.29 -4.87 -6.99
CA ARG A 33 6.68 -5.08 -7.39
C ARG A 33 6.91 -6.43 -8.05
N CYS A 34 6.34 -7.51 -7.52
CA CYS A 34 6.59 -8.87 -8.02
C CYS A 34 5.35 -9.62 -8.47
N GLY A 35 4.14 -9.07 -8.27
CA GLY A 35 2.89 -9.72 -8.61
C GLY A 35 2.44 -10.83 -7.65
N HIS A 36 3.15 -11.04 -6.53
CA HIS A 36 2.78 -12.06 -5.55
C HIS A 36 1.34 -11.87 -5.06
N ASP A 37 0.62 -12.97 -4.93
CA ASP A 37 -0.76 -13.01 -4.45
C ASP A 37 -0.80 -12.87 -2.93
N LEU A 38 -1.43 -11.81 -2.45
CA LEU A 38 -1.55 -11.48 -1.03
C LEU A 38 -2.93 -11.84 -0.43
N GLY A 39 -3.76 -12.54 -1.19
CA GLY A 39 -5.06 -12.99 -0.72
C GLY A 39 -6.24 -12.36 -1.45
N PRO A 40 -7.48 -12.71 -1.04
CA PRO A 40 -8.70 -12.22 -1.69
C PRO A 40 -8.87 -10.71 -1.50
N ALA A 41 -9.30 -10.01 -2.56
CA ALA A 41 -9.54 -8.57 -2.51
C ALA A 41 -10.65 -8.17 -1.52
N ARG A 42 -11.53 -9.11 -1.17
CA ARG A 42 -12.59 -8.93 -0.16
C ARG A 42 -12.11 -9.22 1.26
N GLY A 43 -10.84 -9.55 1.46
CA GLY A 43 -10.19 -9.81 2.73
C GLY A 43 -9.09 -8.80 3.03
N ASN A 44 -8.48 -8.96 4.21
CA ASN A 44 -7.36 -8.12 4.62
C ASN A 44 -6.06 -8.62 3.97
N TYR A 45 -5.45 -7.80 3.10
CA TYR A 45 -4.19 -8.14 2.42
C TYR A 45 -3.04 -8.47 3.39
N LYS A 46 -3.09 -7.96 4.62
CA LYS A 46 -2.07 -8.21 5.64
C LYS A 46 -1.96 -9.68 6.03
N GLU A 47 -3.06 -10.43 5.90
CA GLU A 47 -3.07 -11.88 6.17
C GLU A 47 -2.19 -12.68 5.18
N GLY A 48 -1.94 -12.12 3.99
CA GLY A 48 -1.05 -12.70 2.99
C GLY A 48 0.42 -12.26 3.10
N THR A 49 0.78 -11.47 4.10
CA THR A 49 2.13 -10.91 4.28
C THR A 49 2.92 -11.64 5.37
N LEU A 50 4.25 -11.45 5.33
CA LEU A 50 5.10 -11.74 6.48
C LEU A 50 5.05 -10.56 7.43
N VAL A 51 4.85 -10.82 8.72
CA VAL A 51 4.73 -9.78 9.75
C VAL A 51 5.95 -9.81 10.65
N TYR A 52 6.56 -8.66 10.85
CA TYR A 52 7.66 -8.46 11.80
C TYR A 52 7.24 -7.45 12.87
N ASP A 53 7.33 -7.89 14.13
CA ASP A 53 7.10 -7.04 15.30
C ASP A 53 8.42 -6.38 15.69
N ARG A 54 8.62 -5.17 15.20
CA ARG A 54 9.86 -4.41 15.42
C ARG A 54 9.81 -3.67 16.75
N ASP A 55 10.89 -3.75 17.50
CA ASP A 55 11.09 -2.90 18.67
C ASP A 55 11.18 -1.43 18.21
N PRO A 56 10.30 -0.54 18.70
CA PRO A 56 10.32 0.87 18.30
C PRO A 56 11.64 1.57 18.60
N THR A 57 12.42 1.12 19.55
CA THR A 57 13.74 1.71 19.87
C THR A 57 14.81 1.43 18.81
N GLU A 58 14.59 0.44 17.93
CA GLU A 58 15.48 0.21 16.78
C GLU A 58 15.38 1.34 15.74
N ILE A 59 14.18 1.93 15.59
CA ILE A 59 13.92 3.03 14.64
C ILE A 59 14.05 4.37 15.34
N HIS A 60 13.40 4.53 16.49
CA HIS A 60 13.39 5.74 17.29
C HIS A 60 14.33 5.57 18.48
N ARG A 61 15.62 5.70 18.23
CA ARG A 61 16.63 5.50 19.27
C ARG A 61 16.46 6.50 20.41
N PRO A 62 16.44 6.04 21.66
CA PRO A 62 16.43 6.97 22.80
C PRO A 62 17.71 7.79 22.80
N LEU A 63 17.57 9.09 22.98
CA LEU A 63 18.70 9.97 23.23
C LEU A 63 19.09 9.82 24.70
N ILE A 64 20.12 9.01 24.96
CA ILE A 64 20.53 8.65 26.31
C ILE A 64 21.77 9.46 26.69
N ASP A 65 21.56 10.69 27.03
CA ASP A 65 22.52 11.48 27.81
C ASP A 65 21.75 12.08 29.00
N PRO A 66 21.68 11.41 30.14
CA PRO A 66 20.92 11.86 31.29
C PRO A 66 21.45 13.17 31.89
N GLY A 67 22.70 13.57 31.54
CA GLY A 67 23.26 14.87 31.93
C GLY A 67 22.76 16.02 31.03
N ARG A 68 22.22 15.70 29.86
CA ARG A 68 21.81 16.69 28.85
C ARG A 68 20.31 16.70 28.60
N TYR A 69 19.64 15.56 28.77
CA TYR A 69 18.22 15.39 28.47
C TYR A 69 17.48 14.76 29.66
N GLU A 70 16.40 15.39 30.07
CA GLU A 70 15.57 14.93 31.18
C GLU A 70 14.72 13.70 30.78
N PHE A 71 14.32 13.61 29.51
CA PHE A 71 13.51 12.52 28.98
C PHE A 71 13.80 12.26 27.52
N THR A 72 13.34 11.11 27.01
CA THR A 72 13.42 10.71 25.61
C THR A 72 12.05 10.77 24.94
N PHE A 73 12.02 11.09 23.64
CA PHE A 73 10.82 11.00 22.79
C PHE A 73 10.70 9.65 22.07
N ALA A 74 11.62 8.72 22.31
CA ALA A 74 11.50 7.38 21.75
C ALA A 74 10.26 6.69 22.31
N PRO A 75 9.43 6.02 21.47
CA PRO A 75 8.28 5.27 21.93
C PRO A 75 8.71 4.16 22.90
N ASP A 76 7.97 4.03 24.01
CA ASP A 76 8.17 2.95 24.95
C ASP A 76 7.61 1.64 24.35
N PRO A 77 8.40 0.56 24.23
CA PRO A 77 7.92 -0.74 23.75
C PRO A 77 6.77 -1.33 24.56
N ALA A 78 6.61 -0.92 25.81
CA ALA A 78 5.49 -1.33 26.67
C ALA A 78 4.15 -0.70 26.23
N TRP A 79 4.17 0.37 25.43
CA TRP A 79 2.99 1.12 25.00
C TRP A 79 2.80 1.13 23.50
N CYS A 80 3.86 0.86 22.73
CA CYS A 80 3.86 0.97 21.29
C CYS A 80 4.59 -0.21 20.66
N ARG A 81 3.97 -0.79 19.64
CA ARG A 81 4.57 -1.78 18.74
C ARG A 81 4.64 -1.20 17.34
N ILE A 82 5.62 -1.62 16.57
CA ILE A 82 5.68 -1.37 15.13
C ILE A 82 5.53 -2.72 14.43
N LEU A 83 4.40 -2.91 13.74
CA LEU A 83 4.20 -4.07 12.88
C LEU A 83 4.54 -3.70 11.45
N GLU A 84 5.48 -4.43 10.87
CA GLU A 84 5.89 -4.27 9.49
C GLU A 84 5.40 -5.47 8.67
N PHE A 85 4.81 -5.19 7.50
CA PHE A 85 4.20 -6.18 6.63
C PHE A 85 4.99 -6.29 5.33
N TYR A 86 5.52 -7.48 5.05
CA TYR A 86 6.42 -7.72 3.92
C TYR A 86 5.80 -8.69 2.92
N CYS A 87 6.07 -8.45 1.64
CA CYS A 87 5.70 -9.38 0.58
C CYS A 87 6.51 -10.68 0.70
N PRO A 88 5.87 -11.86 0.81
CA PRO A 88 6.58 -13.13 0.86
C PRO A 88 7.38 -13.44 -0.41
N GLY A 89 6.98 -12.88 -1.55
CA GLY A 89 7.62 -13.15 -2.83
C GLY A 89 8.91 -12.38 -3.06
N CYS A 90 8.99 -11.11 -2.65
CA CYS A 90 10.14 -10.25 -2.94
C CYS A 90 10.72 -9.49 -1.75
N GLY A 91 10.13 -9.63 -0.56
CA GLY A 91 10.60 -8.95 0.65
C GLY A 91 10.34 -7.44 0.69
N THR A 92 9.56 -6.88 -0.24
CA THR A 92 9.19 -5.47 -0.20
C THR A 92 8.29 -5.21 1.01
N GLN A 93 8.60 -4.18 1.78
CA GLN A 93 7.73 -3.70 2.84
C GLN A 93 6.52 -3.02 2.21
N ILE A 94 5.33 -3.56 2.48
CA ILE A 94 4.07 -3.08 1.91
C ILE A 94 3.45 -2.03 2.82
N GLU A 95 3.50 -2.26 4.14
CA GLU A 95 2.87 -1.40 5.14
C GLU A 95 3.62 -1.47 6.48
N ALA A 96 3.43 -0.46 7.31
CA ALA A 96 3.85 -0.47 8.71
C ALA A 96 2.79 0.21 9.58
N GLU A 97 2.49 -0.37 10.74
CA GLU A 97 1.52 0.16 11.69
C GLU A 97 2.14 0.36 13.07
N TYR A 98 1.79 1.48 13.69
CA TYR A 98 2.06 1.74 15.10
C TYR A 98 0.82 1.37 15.90
N LEU A 99 0.92 0.36 16.75
CA LEU A 99 -0.21 -0.19 17.51
C LEU A 99 0.12 -0.30 19.00
N PRO A 100 -0.86 -0.14 19.89
CA PRO A 100 -0.67 -0.50 21.29
C PRO A 100 -0.49 -2.02 21.41
N PRO A 101 0.26 -2.50 22.44
CA PRO A 101 0.42 -3.93 22.68
C PRO A 101 -0.93 -4.64 22.83
N GLY A 102 -1.05 -5.81 22.20
CA GLY A 102 -2.28 -6.60 22.22
C GLY A 102 -3.35 -6.18 21.19
N HIS A 103 -3.17 -5.06 20.51
CA HIS A 103 -4.06 -4.69 19.40
C HIS A 103 -3.74 -5.53 18.15
N PRO A 104 -4.74 -6.15 17.51
CA PRO A 104 -4.50 -6.88 16.26
C PRO A 104 -4.18 -5.90 15.13
N PRO A 105 -3.52 -6.37 14.03
CA PRO A 105 -3.37 -5.59 12.80
C PRO A 105 -4.70 -5.01 12.35
N THR A 106 -4.70 -3.74 11.91
CA THR A 106 -5.93 -3.09 11.47
C THR A 106 -6.35 -3.61 10.10
N TYR A 107 -7.67 -3.69 9.88
CA TYR A 107 -8.23 -3.91 8.55
C TYR A 107 -8.51 -2.53 7.92
N ASP A 108 -7.46 -1.89 7.44
CA ASP A 108 -7.45 -0.50 6.97
C ASP A 108 -8.04 -0.30 5.58
N MET A 109 -7.96 -1.32 4.70
CA MET A 109 -8.48 -1.26 3.34
C MET A 109 -9.67 -2.21 3.13
N GLN A 110 -10.84 -1.81 3.61
CA GLN A 110 -12.10 -2.49 3.34
C GLN A 110 -12.70 -1.93 2.05
N ILE A 111 -12.52 -2.64 0.95
CA ILE A 111 -12.95 -2.19 -0.38
C ILE A 111 -14.25 -2.86 -0.77
N ASP A 112 -15.22 -2.06 -1.23
CA ASP A 112 -16.37 -2.57 -1.98
C ASP A 112 -15.92 -2.90 -3.41
N VAL A 113 -15.53 -4.16 -3.61
CA VAL A 113 -14.98 -4.64 -4.88
C VAL A 113 -15.98 -4.51 -6.03
N ASP A 114 -17.26 -4.69 -5.76
CA ASP A 114 -18.30 -4.60 -6.79
C ASP A 114 -18.52 -3.14 -7.23
N ALA A 115 -18.58 -2.22 -6.28
CA ALA A 115 -18.64 -0.80 -6.58
C ALA A 115 -17.38 -0.32 -7.32
N LEU A 116 -16.21 -0.79 -6.92
CA LEU A 116 -14.94 -0.46 -7.58
C LEU A 116 -14.90 -0.97 -9.03
N LYS A 117 -15.38 -2.18 -9.28
CA LYS A 117 -15.52 -2.73 -10.65
C LYS A 117 -16.44 -1.85 -11.51
N ALA A 118 -17.60 -1.47 -10.97
CA ALA A 118 -18.54 -0.61 -11.69
C ALA A 118 -17.95 0.76 -12.01
N GLN A 119 -17.28 1.39 -11.05
CA GLN A 119 -16.60 2.67 -11.26
C GLN A 119 -15.49 2.56 -12.30
N TRP A 120 -14.72 1.50 -12.24
CA TRP A 120 -13.61 1.29 -13.18
C TRP A 120 -14.09 1.04 -14.61
N ALA A 121 -15.17 0.26 -14.77
CA ALA A 121 -15.79 0.02 -16.06
C ALA A 121 -16.41 1.29 -16.67
N ALA A 122 -16.95 2.19 -15.84
CA ALA A 122 -17.53 3.47 -16.29
C ALA A 122 -16.49 4.57 -16.48
N ARG A 123 -15.23 4.33 -16.14
CA ARG A 123 -14.16 5.32 -16.23
C ARG A 123 -13.89 5.69 -17.71
N PRO A 124 -13.89 6.99 -18.06
CA PRO A 124 -13.47 7.41 -19.40
C PRO A 124 -11.99 7.06 -19.63
N PRO A 125 -11.58 6.81 -20.87
CA PRO A 125 -10.18 6.62 -21.20
C PRO A 125 -9.36 7.77 -20.62
N GLY A 126 -8.48 7.47 -19.69
CA GLY A 126 -7.60 8.46 -19.08
C GLY A 126 -6.41 8.76 -19.99
N THR A 127 -5.89 9.98 -19.91
CA THR A 127 -4.59 10.29 -20.49
C THR A 127 -3.52 9.60 -19.64
N VAL A 128 -2.79 8.67 -20.23
CA VAL A 128 -1.64 8.05 -19.59
C VAL A 128 -0.48 9.03 -19.66
N ILE A 129 -0.03 9.51 -18.50
CA ILE A 129 1.23 10.25 -18.42
C ILE A 129 2.36 9.22 -18.40
N PRO A 130 3.29 9.23 -19.37
CA PRO A 130 4.39 8.29 -19.36
C PRO A 130 5.21 8.41 -18.08
N LEU A 131 5.53 7.29 -17.46
CA LEU A 131 6.48 7.23 -16.36
C LEU A 131 7.83 7.76 -16.84
N GLY A 132 8.40 8.70 -16.11
CA GLY A 132 9.68 9.33 -16.45
C GLY A 132 9.57 10.74 -17.01
N ARG A 133 8.37 11.28 -17.24
CA ARG A 133 8.23 12.70 -17.52
C ARG A 133 8.42 13.49 -16.21
N ASP A 134 9.47 14.29 -16.15
CA ASP A 134 9.66 15.23 -15.06
C ASP A 134 8.66 16.38 -15.19
N VAL A 135 7.67 16.41 -14.33
CA VAL A 135 6.66 17.48 -14.26
C VAL A 135 6.99 18.52 -13.18
N THR A 136 8.08 18.37 -12.47
CA THR A 136 8.45 19.28 -11.36
C THR A 136 8.84 20.67 -11.87
N ALA A 137 9.31 20.78 -13.11
CA ALA A 137 9.62 22.04 -13.77
C ALA A 137 8.40 22.75 -14.35
N GLU A 138 7.23 22.11 -14.41
CA GLU A 138 6.03 22.74 -14.93
C GLU A 138 5.40 23.63 -13.83
N PRO A 139 5.09 24.90 -14.13
CA PRO A 139 4.42 25.74 -13.14
C PRO A 139 3.05 25.14 -12.81
N LEU A 140 2.74 25.04 -11.53
CA LEU A 140 1.41 24.67 -11.05
C LEU A 140 0.38 25.60 -11.69
N ARG A 141 -0.41 25.08 -12.61
CA ARG A 141 -1.55 25.80 -13.17
C ARG A 141 -2.62 25.88 -12.06
N VAL A 142 -2.58 26.93 -11.30
CA VAL A 142 -3.73 27.30 -10.48
C VAL A 142 -4.85 27.63 -11.46
N SER A 143 -5.90 26.80 -11.48
CA SER A 143 -7.10 27.12 -12.24
C SER A 143 -7.60 28.47 -11.77
N GLY A 144 -7.50 29.48 -12.63
CA GLY A 144 -7.86 30.84 -12.33
C GLY A 144 -9.32 30.92 -11.91
N SER A 145 -9.53 31.59 -10.78
CA SER A 145 -10.81 32.08 -10.37
C SER A 145 -11.46 32.85 -11.51
N ASN A 146 -12.61 32.38 -11.97
CA ASN A 146 -13.52 33.20 -12.77
C ASN A 146 -13.87 34.44 -11.98
N GLN A 147 -13.49 35.60 -12.52
CA GLN A 147 -14.17 36.87 -12.22
C GLN A 147 -15.50 36.93 -12.95
#